data_c94ef37b1ee4438b93afcd252c61fc69
#
_entry.id   c94ef37b1ee4438b93afcd252c61fc69
#
_cell.length_a   1.000
_cell.length_b   1.000
_cell.length_c   1.000
_cell.angle_alpha   90.00
_cell.angle_beta   90.00
_cell.angle_gamma   90.00
#
_symmetry.space_group_name_H-M   'P 1'
#
loop_
_entity.id
_entity.type
_entity.pdbx_description
1 polymer ?
#
loop_
_entity_poly.entity_id
_entity_poly.type
_entity_poly.pdbx_seq_one_letter_code
_entity_poly.pdbx_strand_id
1 'polypeptide(L)'
;PWPPLAPPVGPSDVALVCKGQARGGAAAWARIRAGRARCRRQDGRVGGFVPPGWLSNEASRRAIRDAGFDYRTDAGALYRLADGERLPLPTVVMSSRSSWRRRWFERLNQARLRRFQHRPVIRLALHPVDLRHPDSRDFWRRTIDTLSEQRRCVSKAQWLMENERLPASGSESR
;
A
#
# COMPACT_ATOMS: atom_id res chain seq x y z
N PRO A 1 22.62 -2.13 16.28
CA PRO A 1 22.70 -2.89 15.05
C PRO A 1 21.28 -3.36 14.71
N TRP A 2 20.82 -3.08 13.50
CA TRP A 2 19.55 -3.58 13.00
C TRP A 2 19.60 -5.11 12.96
N PRO A 3 18.53 -5.81 13.35
CA PRO A 3 18.43 -7.23 13.05
C PRO A 3 18.57 -7.41 11.53
N PRO A 4 19.13 -8.52 11.05
CA PRO A 4 19.25 -8.77 9.63
C PRO A 4 17.89 -8.59 8.97
N LEU A 5 17.85 -7.76 7.92
CA LEU A 5 16.66 -7.58 7.11
C LEU A 5 16.14 -8.96 6.74
N ALA A 6 14.84 -9.16 6.85
CA ALA A 6 14.18 -10.34 6.30
C ALA A 6 14.68 -10.56 4.86
N PRO A 7 14.81 -11.81 4.40
CA PRO A 7 15.32 -12.12 3.06
C PRO A 7 14.58 -11.26 2.03
N PRO A 8 15.25 -10.85 0.94
CA PRO A 8 14.66 -9.97 -0.05
C PRO A 8 13.30 -10.53 -0.48
N VAL A 9 12.32 -9.68 -0.39
CA VAL A 9 10.95 -9.94 -0.81
C VAL A 9 11.01 -10.47 -2.24
N GLY A 10 10.47 -11.65 -2.48
CA GLY A 10 10.54 -12.30 -3.79
C GLY A 10 9.95 -11.42 -4.90
N PRO A 11 10.28 -11.67 -6.18
CA PRO A 11 9.88 -10.82 -7.32
C PRO A 11 8.37 -10.65 -7.51
N SER A 12 7.55 -11.42 -6.81
CA SER A 12 6.08 -11.33 -6.84
C SER A 12 5.48 -10.16 -6.03
N ASP A 13 6.29 -9.45 -5.24
CA ASP A 13 5.80 -8.47 -4.27
C ASP A 13 5.82 -7.02 -4.78
N VAL A 14 6.19 -6.81 -6.04
CA VAL A 14 6.27 -5.48 -6.63
C VAL A 14 4.87 -4.95 -6.97
N ALA A 15 4.52 -3.79 -6.44
CA ALA A 15 3.32 -3.06 -6.82
C ALA A 15 3.67 -1.92 -7.78
N LEU A 16 3.01 -1.90 -8.93
CA LEU A 16 3.18 -0.82 -9.90
C LEU A 16 2.55 0.48 -9.40
N VAL A 17 3.37 1.54 -9.33
CA VAL A 17 2.91 2.91 -9.10
C VAL A 17 3.07 3.70 -10.39
N CYS A 18 1.96 4.05 -11.03
CA CYS A 18 1.98 4.86 -12.25
C CYS A 18 1.90 6.35 -11.90
N LYS A 19 2.80 7.17 -12.45
CA LYS A 19 2.69 8.63 -12.37
C LYS A 19 1.71 9.15 -13.43
N GLY A 20 0.77 9.98 -13.00
CA GLY A 20 -0.16 10.70 -13.87
C GLY A 20 -1.58 10.14 -13.87
N GLN A 21 -2.56 11.06 -13.84
CA GLN A 21 -3.97 10.72 -14.00
C GLN A 21 -4.24 10.50 -15.50
N ALA A 22 -4.67 9.31 -15.87
CA ALA A 22 -5.17 9.06 -17.22
C ALA A 22 -6.61 9.58 -17.33
N ARG A 23 -6.80 10.65 -18.10
CA ARG A 23 -8.13 11.12 -18.51
C ARG A 23 -8.59 10.25 -19.70
N GLY A 24 -9.46 9.27 -19.43
CA GLY A 24 -10.02 8.39 -20.46
C GLY A 24 -9.56 6.92 -20.37
N GLY A 25 -10.48 6.00 -20.62
CA GLY A 25 -10.29 4.56 -20.42
C GLY A 25 -9.15 3.95 -21.26
N ALA A 26 -9.11 4.24 -22.57
CA ALA A 26 -8.10 3.69 -23.48
C ALA A 26 -6.66 4.15 -23.13
N ALA A 27 -6.48 5.44 -22.83
CA ALA A 27 -5.18 5.96 -22.45
C ALA A 27 -4.70 5.44 -21.08
N ALA A 28 -5.63 5.24 -20.14
CA ALA A 28 -5.32 4.62 -18.86
C ALA A 28 -4.84 3.18 -19.05
N TRP A 29 -5.57 2.41 -19.85
CA TRP A 29 -5.28 1.03 -20.16
C TRP A 29 -3.91 0.85 -20.84
N ALA A 30 -3.62 1.65 -21.87
CA ALA A 30 -2.33 1.61 -22.55
C ALA A 30 -1.14 1.89 -21.59
N ARG A 31 -1.27 2.89 -20.72
CA ARG A 31 -0.22 3.24 -19.72
C ARG A 31 -0.03 2.16 -18.67
N ILE A 32 -1.12 1.56 -18.18
CA ILE A 32 -1.08 0.49 -17.19
C ILE A 32 -0.38 -0.74 -17.78
N ARG A 33 -0.73 -1.15 -19.01
CA ARG A 33 -0.08 -2.28 -19.69
C ARG A 33 1.39 -2.03 -19.99
N ALA A 34 1.73 -0.85 -20.51
CA ALA A 34 3.11 -0.48 -20.78
C ALA A 34 3.97 -0.46 -19.50
N GLY A 35 3.42 0.09 -18.42
CA GLY A 35 4.07 0.09 -17.11
C GLY A 35 4.29 -1.32 -16.57
N ARG A 36 3.27 -2.19 -16.64
CA ARG A 36 3.37 -3.59 -16.23
C ARG A 36 4.40 -4.37 -17.05
N ALA A 37 4.41 -4.18 -18.37
CA ALA A 37 5.36 -4.83 -19.25
C ALA A 37 6.81 -4.40 -18.96
N ARG A 38 7.03 -3.12 -18.61
CA ARG A 38 8.35 -2.62 -18.21
C ARG A 38 8.81 -3.24 -16.90
N CYS A 39 7.98 -3.25 -15.87
CA CYS A 39 8.31 -3.85 -14.57
C CYS A 39 8.57 -5.36 -14.70
N ARG A 40 7.76 -6.08 -15.49
CA ARG A 40 7.99 -7.52 -15.72
C ARG A 40 9.34 -7.84 -16.32
N ARG A 41 9.89 -6.96 -17.15
CA ARG A 41 11.24 -7.14 -17.71
C ARG A 41 12.35 -6.94 -16.70
N GLN A 42 12.11 -6.15 -15.64
CA GLN A 42 13.12 -5.83 -14.64
C GLN A 42 12.99 -6.72 -13.39
N ASP A 43 11.77 -6.92 -12.91
CA ASP A 43 11.50 -7.45 -11.57
C ASP A 43 10.63 -8.73 -11.58
N GLY A 44 10.33 -9.30 -12.73
CA GLY A 44 9.49 -10.50 -12.84
C GLY A 44 7.98 -10.21 -12.72
N ARG A 45 7.25 -10.98 -11.90
CA ARG A 45 5.79 -10.84 -11.75
C ARG A 45 5.43 -9.59 -10.94
N VAL A 46 4.59 -8.73 -11.51
CA VAL A 46 4.00 -7.57 -10.83
C VAL A 46 2.57 -7.90 -10.43
N GLY A 47 2.36 -8.18 -9.15
CA GLY A 47 1.04 -8.58 -8.63
C GLY A 47 0.10 -7.42 -8.32
N GLY A 48 0.62 -6.26 -7.91
CA GLY A 48 -0.19 -5.18 -7.39
C GLY A 48 -0.20 -3.88 -8.18
N PHE A 49 -1.28 -3.12 -8.04
CA PHE A 49 -1.41 -1.77 -8.59
C PHE A 49 -1.76 -0.74 -7.52
N VAL A 50 -0.96 0.33 -7.46
CA VAL A 50 -1.20 1.48 -6.57
C VAL A 50 -1.49 2.70 -7.44
N PRO A 51 -2.74 3.19 -7.49
CA PRO A 51 -3.07 4.41 -8.23
C PRO A 51 -2.34 5.62 -7.66
N PRO A 52 -1.93 6.59 -8.51
CA PRO A 52 -1.37 7.85 -8.06
C PRO A 52 -2.32 8.59 -7.13
N GLY A 53 -1.82 9.01 -5.96
CA GLY A 53 -2.64 9.64 -4.93
C GLY A 53 -3.78 8.76 -4.41
N TRP A 54 -3.74 7.45 -4.67
CA TRP A 54 -4.80 6.47 -4.38
C TRP A 54 -6.15 6.75 -5.06
N LEU A 55 -6.15 7.57 -6.12
CA LEU A 55 -7.35 7.95 -6.85
C LEU A 55 -7.52 7.06 -8.08
N SER A 56 -8.71 6.51 -8.26
CA SER A 56 -9.09 5.76 -9.45
C SER A 56 -10.57 6.00 -9.78
N ASN A 57 -10.86 6.23 -11.04
CA ASN A 57 -12.22 6.24 -11.57
C ASN A 57 -12.62 4.84 -12.07
N GLU A 58 -13.87 4.68 -12.48
CA GLU A 58 -14.40 3.38 -12.95
C GLU A 58 -13.62 2.84 -14.15
N ALA A 59 -13.30 3.68 -15.13
CA ALA A 59 -12.52 3.28 -16.30
C ALA A 59 -11.12 2.76 -15.94
N SER A 60 -10.46 3.43 -14.96
CA SER A 60 -9.17 2.97 -14.44
C SER A 60 -9.29 1.64 -13.70
N ARG A 61 -10.35 1.44 -12.93
CA ARG A 61 -10.57 0.18 -12.19
C ARG A 61 -10.79 -0.99 -13.14
N ARG A 62 -11.56 -0.79 -14.24
CA ARG A 62 -11.71 -1.80 -15.30
C ARG A 62 -10.37 -2.12 -15.94
N ALA A 63 -9.62 -1.10 -16.36
CA ALA A 63 -8.30 -1.27 -16.98
C ALA A 63 -7.30 -2.03 -16.08
N ILE A 64 -7.35 -1.81 -14.76
CA ILE A 64 -6.52 -2.53 -13.79
C ILE A 64 -6.91 -4.02 -13.74
N ARG A 65 -8.20 -4.34 -13.70
CA ARG A 65 -8.68 -5.73 -13.76
C ARG A 65 -8.25 -6.42 -15.04
N ASP A 66 -8.51 -5.79 -16.19
CA ASP A 66 -8.21 -6.33 -17.51
C ASP A 66 -6.70 -6.50 -17.75
N ALA A 67 -5.88 -5.73 -17.06
CA ALA A 67 -4.43 -5.89 -17.08
C ALA A 67 -3.94 -7.10 -16.28
N GLY A 68 -4.81 -7.80 -15.53
CA GLY A 68 -4.50 -9.04 -14.80
C GLY A 68 -3.58 -8.84 -13.60
N PHE A 69 -3.76 -7.77 -12.81
CA PHE A 69 -3.17 -7.65 -11.48
C PHE A 69 -3.94 -8.51 -10.48
N ASP A 70 -3.26 -8.94 -9.42
CA ASP A 70 -3.87 -9.71 -8.34
C ASP A 70 -4.65 -8.79 -7.39
N TYR A 71 -4.14 -7.56 -7.18
CA TYR A 71 -4.79 -6.59 -6.31
C TYR A 71 -4.56 -5.13 -6.75
N ARG A 72 -5.44 -4.25 -6.30
CA ARG A 72 -5.25 -2.79 -6.29
C ARG A 72 -5.44 -2.23 -4.90
N THR A 73 -4.93 -1.01 -4.64
CA THR A 73 -5.15 -0.34 -3.36
C THR A 73 -5.73 1.07 -3.55
N ASP A 74 -6.46 1.53 -2.54
CA ASP A 74 -6.76 2.95 -2.34
C ASP A 74 -6.21 3.44 -1.00
N ALA A 75 -6.67 4.60 -0.51
CA ALA A 75 -6.18 5.19 0.73
C ALA A 75 -6.51 4.35 1.99
N GLY A 76 -7.55 3.52 1.97
CA GLY A 76 -8.05 2.79 3.14
C GLY A 76 -8.24 1.29 2.95
N ALA A 77 -7.99 0.76 1.75
CA ALA A 77 -8.23 -0.65 1.47
C ALA A 77 -7.28 -1.24 0.41
N LEU A 78 -7.16 -2.55 0.44
CA LEU A 78 -6.70 -3.39 -0.64
C LEU A 78 -7.93 -4.11 -1.21
N TYR A 79 -7.99 -4.19 -2.53
CA TYR A 79 -9.06 -4.90 -3.24
C TYR A 79 -8.44 -6.08 -3.98
N ARG A 80 -8.84 -7.27 -3.64
CA ARG A 80 -8.52 -8.47 -4.41
C ARG A 80 -9.28 -8.42 -5.73
N LEU A 81 -8.60 -8.68 -6.84
CA LEU A 81 -9.24 -8.50 -8.16
C LEU A 81 -9.90 -9.77 -8.68
N ALA A 82 -9.58 -10.92 -8.08
CA ALA A 82 -10.21 -12.20 -8.45
C ALA A 82 -11.70 -12.25 -8.09
N ASP A 83 -12.07 -11.75 -6.92
CA ASP A 83 -13.44 -11.80 -6.38
C ASP A 83 -14.00 -10.41 -6.01
N GLY A 84 -13.19 -9.37 -6.09
CA GLY A 84 -13.59 -8.00 -5.74
C GLY A 84 -13.59 -7.74 -4.23
N GLU A 85 -13.14 -8.68 -3.40
CA GLU A 85 -13.11 -8.51 -1.96
C GLU A 85 -12.34 -7.27 -1.52
N ARG A 86 -12.92 -6.53 -0.58
CA ARG A 86 -12.34 -5.33 0.00
C ARG A 86 -11.75 -5.62 1.38
N LEU A 87 -10.45 -5.64 1.47
CA LEU A 87 -9.71 -5.83 2.71
C LEU A 87 -9.32 -4.47 3.31
N PRO A 88 -9.81 -4.11 4.53
CA PRO A 88 -9.46 -2.86 5.18
C PRO A 88 -7.94 -2.75 5.39
N LEU A 89 -7.35 -1.63 4.99
CA LEU A 89 -5.92 -1.37 5.09
C LEU A 89 -5.68 0.03 5.68
N PRO A 90 -5.84 0.17 7.01
CA PRO A 90 -5.60 1.43 7.70
C PRO A 90 -4.22 1.99 7.39
N THR A 91 -4.16 3.25 6.97
CA THR A 91 -2.93 3.84 6.45
C THR A 91 -2.47 5.03 7.27
N VAL A 92 -1.19 5.02 7.61
CA VAL A 92 -0.47 6.16 8.17
C VAL A 92 0.41 6.74 7.06
N VAL A 93 0.24 8.04 6.79
CA VAL A 93 0.96 8.78 5.76
C VAL A 93 1.29 10.18 6.27
N MET A 94 2.45 10.72 5.91
CA MET A 94 2.83 12.06 6.29
C MET A 94 2.69 13.05 5.12
N SER A 95 2.37 14.31 5.43
CA SER A 95 2.40 15.42 4.48
C SER A 95 3.61 16.29 4.74
N SER A 96 4.55 16.30 3.81
CA SER A 96 5.85 17.00 3.97
C SER A 96 5.90 18.41 3.40
N ARG A 97 4.76 18.95 2.92
CA ARG A 97 4.73 20.21 2.15
C ARG A 97 5.14 21.46 2.94
N SER A 98 4.92 21.50 4.26
CA SER A 98 5.31 22.65 5.10
C SER A 98 5.59 22.21 6.54
N SER A 99 6.37 23.01 7.30
CA SER A 99 6.78 22.67 8.68
C SER A 99 5.60 22.54 9.63
N TRP A 100 4.65 23.47 9.59
CA TRP A 100 3.47 23.41 10.46
C TRP A 100 2.57 22.19 10.14
N ARG A 101 2.43 21.84 8.85
CA ARG A 101 1.72 20.63 8.43
C ARG A 101 2.40 19.37 8.93
N ARG A 102 3.74 19.30 8.89
CA ARG A 102 4.47 18.14 9.43
C ARG A 102 4.17 17.90 10.89
N ARG A 103 4.25 18.93 11.74
CA ARG A 103 3.93 18.83 13.18
C ARG A 103 2.47 18.43 13.43
N TRP A 104 1.56 18.99 12.66
CA TRP A 104 0.13 18.66 12.77
C TRP A 104 -0.13 17.21 12.34
N PHE A 105 0.45 16.77 11.21
CA PHE A 105 0.33 15.39 10.74
C PHE A 105 1.02 14.39 11.67
N GLU A 106 2.09 14.74 12.35
CA GLU A 106 2.71 13.91 13.38
C GLU A 106 1.71 13.61 14.51
N ARG A 107 1.09 14.64 15.09
CA ARG A 107 0.07 14.48 16.13
C ARG A 107 -1.13 13.65 15.64
N LEU A 108 -1.61 13.93 14.45
CA LEU A 108 -2.71 13.18 13.84
C LEU A 108 -2.33 11.72 13.61
N ASN A 109 -1.12 11.44 13.15
CA ASN A 109 -0.65 10.09 12.91
C ASN A 109 -0.39 9.33 14.22
N GLN A 110 0.05 9.99 15.28
CA GLN A 110 0.12 9.38 16.61
C GLN A 110 -1.27 8.96 17.11
N ALA A 111 -2.28 9.81 16.95
CA ALA A 111 -3.66 9.46 17.27
C ALA A 111 -4.20 8.30 16.41
N ARG A 112 -3.88 8.29 15.10
CA ARG A 112 -4.21 7.19 14.19
C ARG A 112 -3.54 5.88 14.59
N LEU A 113 -2.27 5.91 14.95
CA LEU A 113 -1.53 4.73 15.39
C LEU A 113 -2.15 4.13 16.65
N ARG A 114 -2.52 4.95 17.64
CA ARG A 114 -3.27 4.50 18.83
C ARG A 114 -4.60 3.88 18.45
N ARG A 115 -5.36 4.49 17.52
CA ARG A 115 -6.64 3.96 17.04
C ARG A 115 -6.47 2.64 16.29
N PHE A 116 -5.35 2.46 15.61
CA PHE A 116 -5.08 1.29 14.77
C PHE A 116 -4.33 0.16 15.50
N GLN A 117 -3.96 0.37 16.77
CA GLN A 117 -3.17 -0.61 17.54
C GLN A 117 -3.78 -2.02 17.59
N HIS A 118 -5.11 -2.12 17.57
CA HIS A 118 -5.83 -3.41 17.59
C HIS A 118 -6.20 -3.92 16.19
N ARG A 119 -5.82 -3.21 15.12
CA ARG A 119 -6.09 -3.68 13.76
C ARG A 119 -5.08 -4.76 13.35
N PRO A 120 -5.51 -5.81 12.63
CA PRO A 120 -4.61 -6.90 12.23
C PRO A 120 -3.47 -6.41 11.32
N VAL A 121 -3.72 -5.38 10.54
CA VAL A 121 -2.73 -4.79 9.63
C VAL A 121 -2.76 -3.26 9.68
N ILE A 122 -1.60 -2.65 9.51
CA ILE A 122 -1.42 -1.20 9.36
C ILE A 122 -0.46 -0.97 8.19
N ARG A 123 -0.84 -0.10 7.26
CA ARG A 123 0.03 0.31 6.17
C ARG A 123 0.77 1.59 6.55
N LEU A 124 2.08 1.55 6.45
CA LEU A 124 2.93 2.75 6.50
C LEU A 124 3.24 3.18 5.06
N ALA A 125 2.92 4.44 4.72
CA ALA A 125 3.17 4.99 3.39
C ALA A 125 4.18 6.12 3.48
N LEU A 126 5.44 5.79 3.22
CA LEU A 126 6.56 6.72 3.24
C LEU A 126 6.80 7.28 1.83
N HIS A 127 7.08 8.57 1.77
CA HIS A 127 7.53 9.21 0.54
C HIS A 127 9.02 9.54 0.64
N PRO A 128 9.78 9.48 -0.44
CA PRO A 128 11.22 9.83 -0.40
C PRO A 128 11.50 11.23 0.16
N VAL A 129 10.58 12.16 0.00
CA VAL A 129 10.67 13.52 0.54
C VAL A 129 10.58 13.55 2.07
N ASP A 130 9.94 12.57 2.70
CA ASP A 130 9.82 12.51 4.16
C ASP A 130 11.20 12.34 4.82
N LEU A 131 12.11 11.64 4.16
CA LEU A 131 13.46 11.41 4.65
C LEU A 131 14.37 12.66 4.57
N ARG A 132 13.98 13.67 3.79
CA ARG A 132 14.73 14.94 3.68
C ARG A 132 14.53 15.86 4.89
N HIS A 133 13.49 15.62 5.66
CA HIS A 133 13.15 16.44 6.84
C HIS A 133 13.44 15.67 8.13
N PRO A 134 14.31 16.19 9.02
CA PRO A 134 14.66 15.52 10.27
C PRO A 134 13.45 15.08 11.08
N ASP A 135 12.50 15.99 11.34
CA ASP A 135 11.29 15.69 12.13
C ASP A 135 10.51 14.49 11.55
N SER A 136 10.31 14.47 10.22
CA SER A 136 9.59 13.38 9.54
C SER A 136 10.36 12.07 9.58
N ARG A 137 11.69 12.14 9.40
CA ARG A 137 12.55 10.97 9.47
C ARG A 137 12.56 10.36 10.88
N ASP A 138 12.62 11.19 11.91
CA ASP A 138 12.61 10.74 13.30
C ASP A 138 11.24 10.19 13.71
N PHE A 139 10.15 10.80 13.25
CA PHE A 139 8.81 10.22 13.41
C PHE A 139 8.72 8.83 12.79
N TRP A 140 9.17 8.65 11.54
CA TRP A 140 9.10 7.36 10.87
C TRP A 140 10.01 6.32 11.54
N ARG A 141 11.22 6.71 11.96
CA ARG A 141 12.11 5.81 12.69
C ARG A 141 11.43 5.29 13.95
N ARG A 142 11.00 6.18 14.85
CA ARG A 142 10.29 5.79 16.08
C ARG A 142 9.06 4.91 15.80
N THR A 143 8.29 5.27 14.79
CA THR A 143 7.07 4.51 14.41
C THR A 143 7.42 3.10 13.96
N ILE A 144 8.42 2.96 13.09
CA ILE A 144 8.84 1.65 12.58
C ILE A 144 9.43 0.80 13.72
N ASP A 145 10.32 1.37 14.53
CA ASP A 145 10.94 0.67 15.65
C ASP A 145 9.86 0.13 16.61
N THR A 146 8.95 0.99 17.08
CA THR A 146 7.85 0.59 17.99
C THR A 146 6.94 -0.48 17.38
N LEU A 147 6.59 -0.35 16.10
CA LEU A 147 5.70 -1.33 15.46
C LEU A 147 6.42 -2.66 15.19
N SER A 148 7.72 -2.64 14.89
CA SER A 148 8.51 -3.84 14.63
C SER A 148 8.71 -4.72 15.86
N GLU A 149 8.63 -4.15 17.07
CA GLU A 149 8.65 -4.90 18.33
C GLU A 149 7.39 -5.76 18.53
N GLN A 150 6.27 -5.34 17.94
CA GLN A 150 4.96 -5.93 18.19
C GLN A 150 4.35 -6.61 16.96
N ARG A 151 4.88 -6.32 15.77
CA ARG A 151 4.28 -6.71 14.49
C ARG A 151 5.32 -7.16 13.49
N ARG A 152 4.97 -8.16 12.72
CA ARG A 152 5.76 -8.59 11.57
C ARG A 152 5.58 -7.63 10.39
N CYS A 153 6.67 -7.26 9.74
CA CYS A 153 6.63 -6.54 8.47
C CYS A 153 6.34 -7.55 7.34
N VAL A 154 5.32 -7.26 6.54
CA VAL A 154 4.92 -8.08 5.39
C VAL A 154 4.69 -7.21 4.17
N SER A 155 4.91 -7.76 2.98
CA SER A 155 4.46 -7.12 1.75
C SER A 155 2.95 -7.24 1.57
N LYS A 156 2.36 -6.40 0.69
CA LYS A 156 0.93 -6.49 0.39
C LYS A 156 0.55 -7.83 -0.25
N ALA A 157 1.45 -8.40 -1.07
CA ALA A 157 1.24 -9.69 -1.71
C ALA A 157 1.26 -10.83 -0.68
N GLN A 158 2.23 -10.82 0.24
CA GLN A 158 2.26 -11.80 1.34
C GLN A 158 1.01 -11.72 2.21
N TRP A 159 0.62 -10.49 2.59
CA TRP A 159 -0.59 -10.30 3.38
C TRP A 159 -1.85 -10.77 2.65
N LEU A 160 -1.95 -10.55 1.34
CA LEU A 160 -3.06 -11.06 0.54
C LEU A 160 -3.11 -12.59 0.54
N MET A 161 -1.98 -13.26 0.29
CA MET A 161 -1.89 -14.73 0.31
C MET A 161 -2.24 -15.33 1.68
N GLU A 162 -1.85 -14.67 2.76
CA GLU A 162 -2.18 -15.11 4.11
C GLU A 162 -3.67 -14.98 4.41
N ASN A 163 -4.33 -13.94 3.91
CA ASN A 163 -5.78 -13.77 4.05
C ASN A 163 -6.60 -14.71 3.16
N GLU A 164 -6.03 -15.21 2.06
CA GLU A 164 -6.69 -16.25 1.26
C GLU A 164 -6.75 -17.61 1.97
N ARG A 165 -5.82 -17.86 2.88
CA ARG A 165 -5.74 -19.11 3.65
C ARG A 165 -6.61 -19.11 4.91
N LEU A 166 -7.06 -17.94 5.36
CA LEU A 166 -7.98 -17.84 6.48
C LEU A 166 -9.41 -18.00 5.93
N PRO A 167 -10.17 -19.06 6.34
CA PRO A 167 -11.56 -19.18 5.95
C PRO A 167 -12.28 -17.91 6.42
N ALA A 168 -13.21 -17.41 5.60
CA ALA A 168 -14.08 -16.31 5.98
C ALA A 168 -14.75 -16.70 7.31
N SER A 169 -14.28 -16.10 8.40
CA SER A 169 -14.84 -16.34 9.72
C SER A 169 -16.28 -15.84 9.73
N GLY A 170 -17.21 -16.79 9.60
CA GLY A 170 -18.58 -16.75 10.09
C GLY A 170 -19.38 -15.51 9.74
N SER A 171 -20.13 -15.56 8.65
CA SER A 171 -21.48 -15.01 8.66
C SER A 171 -22.34 -15.93 9.54
N GLU A 172 -22.15 -15.87 10.86
CA GLU A 172 -23.17 -16.40 11.74
C GLU A 172 -24.34 -15.42 11.77
N SER A 173 -25.41 -15.89 11.18
CA SER A 173 -26.76 -15.41 11.26
C SER A 173 -27.20 -15.17 12.71
N ARG A 174 -27.66 -13.96 13.00
CA ARG A 174 -28.85 -13.75 13.86
C ARG A 174 -29.55 -12.46 13.52
#